data_dd3b7c88cb403b057a7fe601b1d2e8f3
#
_entry.id   dd3b7c88cb403b057a7fe601b1d2e8f3
#
_cell.length_a   1.000
_cell.length_b   1.000
_cell.length_c   1.000
_cell.angle_alpha   90.00
_cell.angle_beta   90.00
_cell.angle_gamma   90.00
#
_symmetry.space_group_name_H-M   'P 1'
#
loop_
_entity.id
_entity.type
_entity.pdbx_description
1 polymer ?
#
loop_
_entity_poly.entity_id
_entity_poly.type
_entity_poly.pdbx_seq_one_letter_code
_entity_poly.pdbx_strand_id
1 'polypeptide(L)'
;VNKLNYGPRTPMTPLQVPLTHQKIWGTDIPSYLDWIKLPQFRLPGFSEIERGDVVVFNYPSEIDKPIDLKTYYVKRCIGLPGDTLSIENGNIFINDNNYNEPGGLQNRYFLRSETNINDRIFKKYNIWEYTKVTNGYYINTNKENAEAISKESFVNSVTVYRMDESIAANRIFPNSVEYKWNTDYYGPLMIPSKGLEIEINTDNLSKYGSVITDYEKNKNTTIEDGILYIDNQIVESY
;
A
#
# COMPACT_ATOMS: atom_id res chain seq x y z
N VAL A 1 -12.91 -3.83 -11.16
CA VAL A 1 -13.30 -4.00 -9.74
C VAL A 1 -14.77 -3.64 -9.59
N ASN A 2 -15.58 -4.58 -9.13
CA ASN A 2 -17.00 -4.35 -8.94
C ASN A 2 -17.25 -3.83 -7.50
N LYS A 3 -17.71 -2.59 -7.37
CA LYS A 3 -18.00 -1.97 -6.05
C LYS A 3 -19.10 -2.72 -5.27
N LEU A 4 -19.94 -3.49 -5.96
CA LEU A 4 -21.03 -4.25 -5.33
C LEU A 4 -20.55 -5.53 -4.66
N ASN A 5 -19.46 -6.16 -5.12
CA ASN A 5 -18.99 -7.43 -4.59
C ASN A 5 -18.77 -7.40 -3.07
N TYR A 6 -18.09 -6.37 -2.59
CA TYR A 6 -17.73 -6.24 -1.16
C TYR A 6 -18.65 -5.29 -0.39
N GLY A 7 -19.82 -4.97 -0.94
CA GLY A 7 -20.78 -4.04 -0.39
C GLY A 7 -20.38 -2.57 -0.54
N PRO A 8 -21.19 -1.76 -1.22
CA PRO A 8 -20.94 -0.33 -1.35
C PRO A 8 -21.13 0.37 0.00
N ARG A 9 -20.38 1.44 0.21
CA ARG A 9 -20.58 2.33 1.35
C ARG A 9 -21.63 3.38 1.03
N THR A 10 -22.44 3.75 2.01
CA THR A 10 -23.32 4.90 1.90
C THR A 10 -22.50 6.20 1.86
N PRO A 11 -22.93 7.23 1.10
CA PRO A 11 -22.27 8.52 1.10
C PRO A 11 -22.38 9.19 2.48
N MET A 12 -21.30 9.82 2.92
CA MET A 12 -21.27 10.57 4.19
C MET A 12 -21.43 12.07 3.97
N THR A 13 -20.92 12.57 2.85
CA THR A 13 -20.86 14.01 2.55
C THR A 13 -21.84 14.37 1.43
N PRO A 14 -23.13 14.67 1.76
CA PRO A 14 -24.17 14.92 0.77
C PRO A 14 -24.02 16.27 0.06
N LEU A 15 -23.37 17.24 0.70
CA LEU A 15 -23.17 18.58 0.16
C LEU A 15 -21.86 18.67 -0.63
N GLN A 16 -21.89 18.21 -1.87
CA GLN A 16 -20.73 18.23 -2.77
C GLN A 16 -21.12 18.84 -4.11
N VAL A 17 -20.23 19.63 -4.71
CA VAL A 17 -20.40 20.13 -6.08
C VAL A 17 -20.35 18.93 -7.06
N PRO A 18 -21.38 18.75 -7.88
CA PRO A 18 -21.44 17.65 -8.83
C PRO A 18 -20.19 17.58 -9.72
N LEU A 19 -19.77 16.36 -10.08
CA LEU A 19 -18.64 16.07 -10.97
C LEU A 19 -17.26 16.50 -10.44
N THR A 20 -17.16 16.99 -9.20
CA THR A 20 -15.88 17.25 -8.52
C THR A 20 -15.61 16.17 -7.48
N HIS A 21 -14.36 16.04 -7.03
CA HIS A 21 -14.01 15.09 -5.98
C HIS A 21 -13.65 15.80 -4.67
N GLN A 22 -12.46 16.34 -4.57
CA GLN A 22 -11.99 17.00 -3.34
C GLN A 22 -11.97 18.53 -3.47
N LYS A 23 -11.68 19.04 -4.67
CA LYS A 23 -11.53 20.46 -4.96
C LYS A 23 -12.32 20.85 -6.19
N ILE A 24 -12.74 22.12 -6.25
CA ILE A 24 -13.32 22.70 -7.48
C ILE A 24 -12.18 22.83 -8.50
N TRP A 25 -12.44 22.46 -9.73
CA TRP A 25 -11.46 22.42 -10.81
C TRP A 25 -10.73 23.74 -10.97
N GLY A 26 -9.40 23.66 -11.02
CA GLY A 26 -8.53 24.83 -11.18
C GLY A 26 -8.39 25.71 -9.92
N THR A 27 -8.89 25.26 -8.78
CA THR A 27 -8.81 26.00 -7.51
C THR A 27 -8.33 25.12 -6.36
N ASP A 28 -7.98 25.74 -5.23
CA ASP A 28 -7.70 25.06 -3.98
C ASP A 28 -8.92 25.00 -3.03
N ILE A 29 -10.09 25.48 -3.51
CA ILE A 29 -11.32 25.51 -2.73
C ILE A 29 -11.89 24.10 -2.62
N PRO A 30 -12.23 23.61 -1.39
CA PRO A 30 -12.92 22.34 -1.23
C PRO A 30 -14.24 22.33 -2.01
N SER A 31 -14.51 21.23 -2.70
CA SER A 31 -15.74 21.06 -3.48
C SER A 31 -16.93 20.55 -2.65
N TYR A 32 -16.79 20.52 -1.35
CA TYR A 32 -17.78 19.97 -0.42
C TYR A 32 -17.89 20.81 0.85
N LEU A 33 -19.04 20.67 1.50
CA LEU A 33 -19.28 21.18 2.85
C LEU A 33 -19.53 20.00 3.78
N ASP A 34 -18.84 19.96 4.89
CA ASP A 34 -18.92 18.87 5.87
C ASP A 34 -19.83 19.19 7.08
N TRP A 35 -20.69 20.19 6.93
CA TRP A 35 -21.66 20.61 7.97
C TRP A 35 -22.68 19.52 8.26
N ILE A 36 -23.10 18.81 7.22
CA ILE A 36 -24.03 17.70 7.33
C ILE A 36 -23.25 16.42 7.02
N LYS A 37 -23.11 15.56 8.02
CA LYS A 37 -22.49 14.22 7.87
C LYS A 37 -23.56 13.17 8.09
N LEU A 38 -23.82 12.39 7.03
CA LEU A 38 -24.73 11.25 7.13
C LEU A 38 -24.05 10.07 7.82
N PRO A 39 -24.79 9.21 8.53
CA PRO A 39 -24.24 7.99 9.07
C PRO A 39 -23.73 7.11 7.94
N GLN A 40 -22.48 6.64 8.08
CA GLN A 40 -21.85 5.81 7.08
C GLN A 40 -21.87 4.35 7.52
N PHE A 41 -22.39 3.51 6.65
CA PHE A 41 -22.33 2.07 6.80
C PHE A 41 -22.07 1.39 5.46
N ARG A 42 -21.64 0.15 5.53
CA ARG A 42 -21.42 -0.68 4.35
C ARG A 42 -22.66 -1.55 4.16
N LEU A 43 -23.22 -1.52 2.96
CA LEU A 43 -24.29 -2.45 2.58
C LEU A 43 -23.71 -3.87 2.47
N PRO A 44 -24.52 -4.91 2.61
CA PRO A 44 -24.07 -6.29 2.40
C PRO A 44 -23.44 -6.46 1.01
N GLY A 45 -22.33 -7.18 0.95
CA GLY A 45 -21.67 -7.59 -0.29
C GLY A 45 -22.14 -8.99 -0.74
N PHE A 46 -21.74 -9.38 -1.93
CA PHE A 46 -22.01 -10.70 -2.50
C PHE A 46 -20.85 -11.68 -2.28
N SER A 47 -19.67 -11.18 -1.91
CA SER A 47 -18.47 -11.98 -1.67
C SER A 47 -17.61 -11.35 -0.58
N GLU A 48 -16.79 -12.16 0.05
CA GLU A 48 -15.71 -11.72 0.93
C GLU A 48 -14.45 -11.44 0.12
N ILE A 49 -13.51 -10.72 0.74
CA ILE A 49 -12.20 -10.43 0.11
C ILE A 49 -11.33 -11.67 0.23
N GLU A 50 -10.81 -12.12 -0.90
CA GLU A 50 -9.89 -13.24 -0.97
C GLU A 50 -8.46 -12.76 -1.29
N ARG A 51 -7.48 -13.61 -0.97
CA ARG A 51 -6.08 -13.37 -1.32
C ARG A 51 -5.91 -13.36 -2.84
N GLY A 52 -5.26 -12.33 -3.35
CA GLY A 52 -5.08 -12.13 -4.77
C GLY A 52 -6.08 -11.16 -5.40
N ASP A 53 -7.17 -10.84 -4.73
CA ASP A 53 -8.15 -9.88 -5.21
C ASP A 53 -7.57 -8.50 -5.45
N VAL A 54 -8.03 -7.86 -6.52
CA VAL A 54 -7.73 -6.45 -6.76
C VAL A 54 -8.81 -5.59 -6.12
N VAL A 55 -8.47 -4.98 -5.01
CA VAL A 55 -9.39 -4.17 -4.20
C VAL A 55 -9.19 -2.68 -4.40
N VAL A 56 -10.29 -1.93 -4.33
CA VAL A 56 -10.28 -0.47 -4.29
C VAL A 56 -10.63 -0.02 -2.88
N PHE A 57 -9.80 0.81 -2.30
CA PHE A 57 -10.01 1.33 -0.95
C PHE A 57 -9.63 2.81 -0.86
N ASN A 58 -10.17 3.47 0.15
CA ASN A 58 -9.83 4.86 0.44
C ASN A 58 -8.47 4.93 1.14
N TYR A 59 -7.61 5.85 0.71
CA TYR A 59 -6.27 6.02 1.30
C TYR A 59 -6.37 6.45 2.77
N PRO A 60 -5.92 5.64 3.73
CA PRO A 60 -6.17 5.85 5.15
C PRO A 60 -5.52 7.13 5.68
N SER A 61 -4.30 7.46 5.23
CA SER A 61 -3.50 8.57 5.75
C SER A 61 -4.06 9.97 5.46
N GLU A 62 -5.12 10.09 4.67
CA GLU A 62 -5.85 11.37 4.50
C GLU A 62 -6.86 11.54 5.64
N ILE A 63 -6.37 11.73 6.87
CA ILE A 63 -7.21 11.80 8.09
C ILE A 63 -8.11 13.04 8.14
N ASP A 64 -7.70 14.11 7.49
CA ASP A 64 -8.38 15.40 7.39
C ASP A 64 -9.60 15.38 6.46
N LYS A 65 -9.77 14.34 5.64
CA LYS A 65 -10.85 14.26 4.65
C LYS A 65 -11.97 13.32 5.06
N PRO A 66 -13.23 13.64 4.66
CA PRO A 66 -14.33 12.69 4.75
C PRO A 66 -13.97 11.39 4.02
N ILE A 67 -14.35 10.24 4.57
CA ILE A 67 -13.92 8.93 4.06
C ILE A 67 -14.36 8.66 2.62
N ASP A 68 -15.52 9.18 2.20
CA ASP A 68 -16.06 9.06 0.85
C ASP A 68 -15.35 10.00 -0.15
N LEU A 69 -14.59 10.97 0.34
CA LEU A 69 -13.81 11.92 -0.45
C LEU A 69 -12.29 11.66 -0.41
N LYS A 70 -11.84 10.66 0.35
CA LYS A 70 -10.43 10.23 0.32
C LYS A 70 -10.05 9.67 -1.05
N THR A 71 -8.79 9.82 -1.39
CA THR A 71 -8.21 9.26 -2.63
C THR A 71 -8.43 7.74 -2.70
N TYR A 72 -8.80 7.24 -3.87
CA TYR A 72 -8.97 5.82 -4.09
C TYR A 72 -7.67 5.18 -4.55
N TYR A 73 -7.27 4.14 -3.85
CA TYR A 73 -6.16 3.29 -4.25
C TYR A 73 -6.66 1.95 -4.74
N VAL A 74 -5.98 1.41 -5.75
CA VAL A 74 -6.22 0.08 -6.31
C VAL A 74 -4.99 -0.75 -6.02
N LYS A 75 -5.13 -1.80 -5.21
CA LYS A 75 -4.04 -2.72 -4.84
C LYS A 75 -4.54 -4.16 -4.82
N ARG A 76 -3.60 -5.08 -5.00
CA ARG A 76 -3.86 -6.50 -4.80
C ARG A 76 -3.82 -6.81 -3.31
N CYS A 77 -4.82 -7.55 -2.81
CA CYS A 77 -4.86 -8.05 -1.46
C CYS A 77 -3.91 -9.25 -1.35
N ILE A 78 -2.86 -9.13 -0.56
CA ILE A 78 -1.89 -10.20 -0.35
C ILE A 78 -2.11 -10.87 0.99
N GLY A 79 -2.22 -10.11 2.09
CA GLY A 79 -2.46 -10.63 3.43
C GLY A 79 -3.93 -10.49 3.82
N LEU A 80 -4.45 -11.48 4.51
CA LEU A 80 -5.79 -11.50 5.08
C LEU A 80 -5.72 -11.40 6.61
N PRO A 81 -6.82 -11.01 7.29
CA PRO A 81 -6.86 -11.01 8.75
C PRO A 81 -6.44 -12.37 9.35
N GLY A 82 -5.49 -12.35 10.28
CA GLY A 82 -4.90 -13.54 10.89
C GLY A 82 -3.62 -14.05 10.24
N ASP A 83 -3.24 -13.51 9.08
CA ASP A 83 -1.97 -13.88 8.44
C ASP A 83 -0.78 -13.17 9.09
N THR A 84 0.37 -13.82 9.01
CA THR A 84 1.68 -13.19 9.21
C THR A 84 2.35 -13.02 7.85
N LEU A 85 2.64 -11.76 7.51
CA LEU A 85 3.26 -11.36 6.23
C LEU A 85 4.72 -11.05 6.45
N SER A 86 5.61 -11.63 5.63
CA SER A 86 6.99 -11.18 5.46
C SER A 86 7.40 -11.09 3.99
N ILE A 87 8.42 -10.29 3.72
CA ILE A 87 9.07 -10.20 2.40
C ILE A 87 10.57 -10.35 2.65
N GLU A 88 11.18 -11.30 1.95
CA GLU A 88 12.61 -11.58 2.03
C GLU A 88 13.21 -11.60 0.62
N ASN A 89 14.12 -10.69 0.37
CA ASN A 89 14.72 -10.50 -0.96
C ASN A 89 13.66 -10.37 -2.08
N GLY A 90 12.56 -9.67 -1.77
CA GLY A 90 11.42 -9.45 -2.67
C GLY A 90 10.48 -10.65 -2.84
N ASN A 91 10.73 -11.78 -2.19
CA ASN A 91 9.79 -12.90 -2.18
C ASN A 91 8.82 -12.75 -1.02
N ILE A 92 7.54 -12.96 -1.29
CA ILE A 92 6.47 -12.79 -0.30
C ILE A 92 6.23 -14.13 0.41
N PHE A 93 6.15 -14.07 1.73
CA PHE A 93 5.80 -15.21 2.58
C PHE A 93 4.54 -14.89 3.37
N ILE A 94 3.64 -15.86 3.45
CA ILE A 94 2.42 -15.81 4.26
C ILE A 94 2.42 -17.02 5.18
N ASN A 95 2.43 -16.77 6.49
CA ASN A 95 2.52 -17.83 7.50
C ASN A 95 3.71 -18.76 7.22
N ASP A 96 4.87 -18.17 6.92
CA ASP A 96 6.16 -18.83 6.57
C ASP A 96 6.14 -19.63 5.26
N ASN A 97 5.05 -19.61 4.51
CA ASN A 97 4.95 -20.25 3.21
C ASN A 97 5.16 -19.26 2.08
N ASN A 98 5.98 -19.61 1.10
CA ASN A 98 6.19 -18.77 -0.07
C ASN A 98 4.86 -18.58 -0.83
N TYR A 99 4.50 -17.31 -1.04
CA TYR A 99 3.32 -16.96 -1.81
C TYR A 99 3.63 -17.00 -3.31
N ASN A 100 2.95 -17.90 -4.02
CA ASN A 100 3.06 -17.94 -5.46
C ASN A 100 2.38 -16.72 -6.08
N GLU A 101 3.19 -15.81 -6.56
CA GLU A 101 2.73 -14.60 -7.21
C GLU A 101 1.98 -14.91 -8.51
N PRO A 102 0.90 -14.17 -8.81
CA PRO A 102 0.21 -14.32 -10.09
C PRO A 102 1.15 -13.95 -11.25
N GLY A 103 1.02 -14.65 -12.36
CA GLY A 103 1.80 -14.36 -13.56
C GLY A 103 1.69 -12.91 -14.01
N GLY A 104 2.74 -12.40 -14.63
CA GLY A 104 2.80 -11.03 -15.14
C GLY A 104 3.15 -9.97 -14.09
N LEU A 105 3.60 -10.37 -12.89
CA LEU A 105 4.11 -9.44 -11.89
C LEU A 105 5.26 -8.61 -12.48
N GLN A 106 5.19 -7.30 -12.28
CA GLN A 106 6.26 -6.40 -12.68
C GLN A 106 7.24 -6.19 -11.53
N ASN A 107 8.50 -6.41 -11.82
CA ASN A 107 9.62 -6.10 -10.94
C ASN A 107 10.44 -4.94 -11.50
N ARG A 108 11.20 -4.32 -10.63
CA ARG A 108 12.20 -3.34 -11.05
C ARG A 108 13.48 -4.07 -11.41
N TYR A 109 14.00 -3.81 -12.61
CA TYR A 109 15.27 -4.35 -13.09
C TYR A 109 16.27 -3.24 -13.34
N PHE A 110 17.54 -3.53 -13.18
CA PHE A 110 18.62 -2.72 -13.69
C PHE A 110 19.12 -3.30 -15.00
N LEU A 111 18.90 -2.58 -16.10
CA LEU A 111 19.40 -2.90 -17.42
C LEU A 111 20.70 -2.11 -17.64
N ARG A 112 21.82 -2.81 -17.74
CA ARG A 112 23.12 -2.20 -18.04
C ARG A 112 23.32 -2.11 -19.55
N SER A 113 23.65 -0.91 -20.03
CA SER A 113 23.96 -0.65 -21.43
C SER A 113 24.84 0.58 -21.52
N GLU A 114 25.85 0.53 -22.37
CA GLU A 114 26.74 1.64 -22.68
C GLU A 114 26.15 2.52 -23.79
N THR A 115 25.17 2.02 -24.52
CA THR A 115 24.51 2.74 -25.61
C THR A 115 23.22 3.37 -25.16
N ASN A 116 22.83 4.46 -25.85
CA ASN A 116 21.54 5.06 -25.62
C ASN A 116 20.43 4.24 -26.29
N ILE A 117 19.53 3.69 -25.50
CA ILE A 117 18.41 2.89 -25.99
C ILE A 117 17.24 3.80 -26.33
N ASN A 118 16.71 3.65 -27.56
CA ASN A 118 15.57 4.44 -28.03
C ASN A 118 14.25 3.94 -27.40
N ASP A 119 13.33 4.87 -27.12
CA ASP A 119 11.99 4.59 -26.61
C ASP A 119 11.24 3.50 -27.38
N ARG A 120 11.44 3.42 -28.71
CA ARG A 120 10.80 2.42 -29.56
C ARG A 120 11.21 1.00 -29.18
N ILE A 121 12.44 0.82 -28.69
CA ILE A 121 12.96 -0.47 -28.25
C ILE A 121 12.27 -0.88 -26.96
N PHE A 122 12.19 0.03 -25.97
CA PHE A 122 11.46 -0.27 -24.73
C PHE A 122 10.00 -0.64 -25.02
N LYS A 123 9.31 0.10 -25.89
CA LYS A 123 7.93 -0.19 -26.30
C LYS A 123 7.80 -1.55 -27.01
N LYS A 124 8.77 -1.96 -27.83
CA LYS A 124 8.83 -3.29 -28.46
C LYS A 124 8.77 -4.42 -27.43
N TYR A 125 9.38 -4.21 -26.26
CA TYR A 125 9.40 -5.17 -25.15
C TYR A 125 8.35 -4.90 -24.08
N ASN A 126 7.30 -4.11 -24.38
CA ASN A 126 6.25 -3.71 -23.43
C ASN A 126 6.80 -3.06 -22.14
N ILE A 127 7.91 -2.35 -22.22
CA ILE A 127 8.50 -1.58 -21.13
C ILE A 127 8.05 -0.12 -21.30
N TRP A 128 7.16 0.32 -20.41
CA TRP A 128 6.55 1.64 -20.47
C TRP A 128 7.13 2.61 -19.45
N GLU A 129 7.69 2.07 -18.37
CA GLU A 129 8.29 2.83 -17.30
C GLU A 129 9.77 2.51 -17.20
N TYR A 130 10.59 3.52 -17.41
CA TYR A 130 12.03 3.41 -17.26
C TYR A 130 12.66 4.75 -16.87
N THR A 131 13.80 4.69 -16.20
CA THR A 131 14.59 5.86 -15.80
C THR A 131 16.03 5.65 -16.24
N LYS A 132 16.55 6.58 -17.04
CA LYS A 132 17.96 6.55 -17.48
C LYS A 132 18.86 6.96 -16.32
N VAL A 133 19.95 6.22 -16.16
CA VAL A 133 21.05 6.50 -15.22
C VAL A 133 22.39 6.39 -15.93
N THR A 134 23.50 6.68 -15.25
CA THR A 134 24.83 6.80 -15.87
C THR A 134 25.23 5.57 -16.70
N ASN A 135 24.98 4.35 -16.21
CA ASN A 135 25.46 3.11 -16.84
C ASN A 135 24.31 2.20 -17.32
N GLY A 136 23.13 2.77 -17.59
CA GLY A 136 21.98 1.96 -18.01
C GLY A 136 20.64 2.57 -17.66
N TYR A 137 19.71 1.69 -17.32
CA TYR A 137 18.31 2.06 -17.08
C TYR A 137 17.71 1.23 -15.94
N TYR A 138 16.95 1.87 -15.06
CA TYR A 138 15.97 1.16 -14.27
C TYR A 138 14.72 0.99 -15.10
N ILE A 139 14.21 -0.22 -15.22
CA ILE A 139 13.02 -0.57 -15.98
C ILE A 139 12.03 -1.32 -15.08
N ASN A 140 10.73 -1.05 -15.23
CA ASN A 140 9.67 -1.80 -14.58
C ASN A 140 9.02 -2.73 -15.63
N THR A 141 9.12 -4.03 -15.43
CA THR A 141 8.60 -5.01 -16.39
C THR A 141 8.44 -6.39 -15.74
N ASN A 142 7.79 -7.32 -16.44
CA ASN A 142 7.72 -8.72 -16.03
C ASN A 142 8.99 -9.49 -16.41
N LYS A 143 9.11 -10.70 -15.90
CA LYS A 143 10.30 -11.56 -16.10
C LYS A 143 10.53 -11.89 -17.57
N GLU A 144 9.46 -12.21 -18.30
CA GLU A 144 9.55 -12.61 -19.71
C GLU A 144 10.10 -11.46 -20.58
N ASN A 145 9.62 -10.24 -20.38
CA ASN A 145 10.09 -9.06 -21.10
C ASN A 145 11.53 -8.70 -20.72
N ALA A 146 11.90 -8.85 -19.44
CA ALA A 146 13.26 -8.64 -18.98
C ALA A 146 14.24 -9.63 -19.63
N GLU A 147 13.86 -10.91 -19.70
CA GLU A 147 14.61 -11.94 -20.40
C GLU A 147 14.67 -11.72 -21.92
N ALA A 148 13.60 -11.20 -22.50
CA ALA A 148 13.58 -10.92 -23.94
C ALA A 148 14.52 -9.77 -24.32
N ILE A 149 14.48 -8.64 -23.60
CA ILE A 149 15.37 -7.50 -23.88
C ILE A 149 16.83 -7.81 -23.53
N SER A 150 17.11 -8.71 -22.59
CA SER A 150 18.48 -9.09 -22.23
C SER A 150 19.24 -9.76 -23.35
N LYS A 151 18.56 -10.27 -24.38
CA LYS A 151 19.15 -10.93 -25.56
C LYS A 151 19.61 -9.95 -26.64
N GLU A 152 19.30 -8.67 -26.50
CA GLU A 152 19.72 -7.66 -27.47
C GLU A 152 21.22 -7.36 -27.34
N SER A 153 21.89 -7.21 -28.45
CA SER A 153 23.37 -7.07 -28.52
C SER A 153 23.92 -5.80 -27.82
N PHE A 154 23.10 -4.80 -27.62
CA PHE A 154 23.45 -3.55 -26.92
C PHE A 154 23.20 -3.62 -25.41
N VAL A 155 22.68 -4.73 -24.90
CA VAL A 155 22.42 -4.95 -23.47
C VAL A 155 23.53 -5.81 -22.88
N ASN A 156 24.23 -5.29 -21.88
CA ASN A 156 25.31 -6.01 -21.21
C ASN A 156 24.74 -6.99 -20.15
N SER A 157 23.72 -6.57 -19.41
CA SER A 157 23.04 -7.38 -18.41
C SER A 157 21.68 -6.81 -18.03
N VAL A 158 20.77 -7.67 -17.57
CA VAL A 158 19.51 -7.29 -16.91
C VAL A 158 19.42 -8.07 -15.62
N THR A 159 19.39 -7.37 -14.50
CA THR A 159 19.33 -7.94 -13.15
C THR A 159 18.17 -7.36 -12.38
N VAL A 160 17.52 -8.19 -11.55
CA VAL A 160 16.47 -7.67 -10.64
C VAL A 160 17.11 -6.68 -9.69
N TYR A 161 16.51 -5.49 -9.59
CA TYR A 161 16.94 -4.52 -8.60
C TYR A 161 16.26 -4.83 -7.26
N ARG A 162 17.05 -4.96 -6.22
CA ARG A 162 16.60 -5.14 -4.85
C ARG A 162 17.25 -4.08 -3.96
N MET A 163 16.48 -3.59 -2.99
CA MET A 163 17.03 -2.74 -1.94
C MET A 163 17.91 -3.59 -1.02
N ASP A 164 18.91 -2.98 -0.44
CA ASP A 164 19.70 -3.61 0.61
C ASP A 164 18.88 -3.72 1.91
N GLU A 165 19.00 -4.83 2.62
CA GLU A 165 18.28 -5.11 3.87
C GLU A 165 18.57 -4.06 4.97
N SER A 166 19.77 -3.48 4.97
CA SER A 166 20.18 -2.46 5.94
C SER A 166 19.50 -1.10 5.73
N ILE A 167 18.86 -0.89 4.56
CA ILE A 167 18.29 0.40 4.18
C ILE A 167 16.81 0.44 4.55
N ALA A 168 16.43 1.28 5.51
CA ALA A 168 15.03 1.57 5.79
C ALA A 168 14.42 2.43 4.68
N ALA A 169 13.22 2.09 4.23
CA ALA A 169 12.48 2.90 3.28
C ALA A 169 11.43 3.77 4.01
N ASN A 170 11.50 5.07 3.77
CA ASN A 170 10.49 5.99 4.25
C ASN A 170 9.11 5.66 3.66
N ARG A 171 8.05 5.83 4.44
CA ARG A 171 6.65 5.61 4.04
C ARG A 171 6.24 4.14 3.86
N ILE A 172 7.04 3.19 4.34
CA ILE A 172 6.63 1.80 4.49
C ILE A 172 5.96 1.65 5.85
N PHE A 173 4.75 1.08 5.86
CA PHE A 173 4.05 0.78 7.13
C PHE A 173 4.89 -0.19 7.99
N PRO A 174 5.00 0.03 9.28
CA PRO A 174 4.34 1.03 10.11
C PRO A 174 5.02 2.42 10.12
N ASN A 175 6.09 2.61 9.34
CA ASN A 175 6.91 3.83 9.32
C ASN A 175 7.55 4.14 10.70
N SER A 176 7.90 3.10 11.43
CA SER A 176 8.60 3.19 12.71
C SER A 176 10.10 3.19 12.51
N VAL A 177 10.82 3.94 13.32
CA VAL A 177 12.30 3.96 13.35
C VAL A 177 12.91 2.65 13.86
N GLU A 178 12.12 1.82 14.53
CA GLU A 178 12.55 0.54 15.11
C GLU A 178 12.73 -0.53 14.03
N TYR A 179 12.02 -0.40 12.90
CA TYR A 179 12.05 -1.38 11.81
C TYR A 179 12.75 -0.82 10.59
N LYS A 180 13.81 -1.48 10.16
CA LYS A 180 14.50 -1.16 8.90
C LYS A 180 13.82 -1.83 7.71
N TRP A 181 12.50 -1.78 7.67
CA TRP A 181 11.75 -2.40 6.59
C TRP A 181 11.79 -1.59 5.31
N ASN A 182 11.78 -2.30 4.20
CA ASN A 182 11.71 -1.71 2.86
C ASN A 182 10.86 -2.59 1.93
N THR A 183 10.84 -2.29 0.64
CA THR A 183 10.00 -3.00 -0.33
C THR A 183 10.42 -4.44 -0.60
N ASP A 184 11.67 -4.78 -0.31
CA ASP A 184 12.26 -6.09 -0.58
C ASP A 184 12.57 -6.90 0.69
N TYR A 185 12.57 -6.22 1.88
CA TYR A 185 12.75 -6.81 3.20
C TYR A 185 11.72 -6.19 4.16
N TYR A 186 10.72 -6.95 4.53
CA TYR A 186 9.58 -6.48 5.31
C TYR A 186 9.08 -7.55 6.28
N GLY A 187 8.65 -7.14 7.45
CA GLY A 187 8.03 -8.02 8.43
C GLY A 187 9.03 -8.78 9.31
N PRO A 188 8.56 -9.81 10.01
CA PRO A 188 7.20 -10.32 9.98
C PRO A 188 6.18 -9.34 10.59
N LEU A 189 5.05 -9.16 9.91
CA LEU A 189 3.91 -8.40 10.39
C LEU A 189 2.68 -9.28 10.47
N MET A 190 2.13 -9.45 11.65
CA MET A 190 0.84 -10.11 11.85
C MET A 190 -0.29 -9.14 11.49
N ILE A 191 -1.24 -9.57 10.68
CA ILE A 191 -2.44 -8.81 10.30
C ILE A 191 -3.54 -9.16 11.29
N PRO A 192 -3.98 -8.23 12.16
CA PRO A 192 -4.97 -8.53 13.17
C PRO A 192 -6.29 -9.01 12.56
N SER A 193 -6.87 -10.02 13.15
CA SER A 193 -8.22 -10.48 12.84
C SER A 193 -9.24 -9.85 13.78
N LYS A 194 -10.49 -9.81 13.34
CA LYS A 194 -11.58 -9.29 14.17
C LYS A 194 -11.69 -10.07 15.48
N GLY A 195 -11.64 -9.35 16.60
CA GLY A 195 -11.73 -9.92 17.94
C GLY A 195 -10.41 -10.48 18.48
N LEU A 196 -9.31 -10.28 17.76
CA LEU A 196 -7.99 -10.52 18.31
C LEU A 196 -7.67 -9.40 19.29
N GLU A 197 -7.30 -9.76 20.49
CA GLU A 197 -6.81 -8.83 21.51
C GLU A 197 -5.30 -8.71 21.40
N ILE A 198 -4.81 -7.48 21.29
CA ILE A 198 -3.37 -7.15 21.16
C ILE A 198 -2.93 -6.51 22.47
N GLU A 199 -1.96 -7.13 23.14
CA GLU A 199 -1.31 -6.53 24.30
C GLU A 199 -0.60 -5.24 23.92
N ILE A 200 -0.77 -4.19 24.72
CA ILE A 200 -0.14 -2.90 24.51
C ILE A 200 1.25 -2.91 25.17
N ASN A 201 2.25 -3.04 24.30
CA ASN A 201 3.68 -2.93 24.64
C ASN A 201 4.39 -2.13 23.56
N THR A 202 5.64 -1.79 23.77
CA THR A 202 6.44 -0.94 22.86
C THR A 202 6.49 -1.52 21.43
N ASP A 203 6.67 -2.84 21.30
CA ASP A 203 6.74 -3.50 19.99
C ASP A 203 5.41 -3.41 19.23
N ASN A 204 4.29 -3.72 19.89
CA ASN A 204 2.97 -3.66 19.29
C ASN A 204 2.52 -2.21 19.01
N LEU A 205 2.89 -1.26 19.86
CA LEU A 205 2.65 0.16 19.59
C LEU A 205 3.46 0.65 18.40
N SER A 206 4.69 0.21 18.23
CA SER A 206 5.52 0.54 17.06
C SER A 206 4.93 -0.02 15.76
N LYS A 207 4.23 -1.15 15.80
CA LYS A 207 3.54 -1.76 14.64
C LYS A 207 2.15 -1.18 14.39
N TYR A 208 1.32 -1.06 15.42
CA TYR A 208 -0.12 -0.82 15.28
C TYR A 208 -0.57 0.53 15.83
N GLY A 209 0.29 1.26 16.54
CA GLY A 209 -0.07 2.52 17.19
C GLY A 209 -0.74 3.51 16.24
N SER A 210 -0.18 3.74 15.05
CA SER A 210 -0.78 4.64 14.06
C SER A 210 -2.14 4.14 13.52
N VAL A 211 -2.39 2.84 13.54
CA VAL A 211 -3.72 2.31 13.17
C VAL A 211 -4.74 2.69 14.22
N ILE A 212 -4.37 2.49 15.49
CA ILE A 212 -5.26 2.77 16.63
C ILE A 212 -5.54 4.28 16.76
N THR A 213 -4.51 5.12 16.63
CA THR A 213 -4.65 6.58 16.82
C THR A 213 -5.27 7.28 15.61
N ASP A 214 -4.84 6.92 14.40
CA ASP A 214 -5.13 7.73 13.22
C ASP A 214 -6.24 7.14 12.35
N TYR A 215 -6.33 5.79 12.28
CA TYR A 215 -7.21 5.15 11.29
C TYR A 215 -8.50 4.61 11.86
N GLU A 216 -8.53 4.14 13.10
CA GLU A 216 -9.73 3.58 13.73
C GLU A 216 -10.68 4.63 14.30
N LYS A 217 -10.31 5.90 14.25
CA LYS A 217 -11.14 7.03 14.68
C LYS A 217 -11.56 6.97 16.16
N ASN A 218 -10.75 6.36 16.98
CA ASN A 218 -10.94 6.46 18.42
C ASN A 218 -10.81 7.92 18.85
N LYS A 219 -11.77 8.41 19.60
CA LYS A 219 -11.71 9.78 20.14
C LYS A 219 -10.70 9.84 21.26
N ASN A 220 -10.00 10.98 21.37
CA ASN A 220 -9.06 11.26 22.46
C ASN A 220 -8.05 10.13 22.69
N THR A 221 -7.46 9.61 21.60
CA THR A 221 -6.43 8.56 21.69
C THR A 221 -5.05 9.20 21.59
N THR A 222 -4.19 8.93 22.57
CA THR A 222 -2.78 9.38 22.61
C THR A 222 -1.88 8.25 23.01
N ILE A 223 -0.62 8.33 22.55
CA ILE A 223 0.47 7.45 23.01
C ILE A 223 1.54 8.35 23.64
N GLU A 224 1.76 8.18 24.91
CA GLU A 224 2.74 8.95 25.69
C GLU A 224 3.63 7.97 26.46
N ASP A 225 4.93 8.11 26.31
CA ASP A 225 5.96 7.25 26.97
C ASP A 225 5.71 5.74 26.78
N GLY A 226 5.20 5.33 25.62
CA GLY A 226 4.91 3.92 25.33
C GLY A 226 3.64 3.37 25.98
N ILE A 227 2.77 4.24 26.49
CA ILE A 227 1.48 3.91 27.10
C ILE A 227 0.36 4.44 26.18
N LEU A 228 -0.62 3.59 25.88
CA LEU A 228 -1.80 3.96 25.13
C LEU A 228 -2.89 4.50 26.07
N TYR A 229 -3.42 5.67 25.74
CA TYR A 229 -4.56 6.27 26.40
C TYR A 229 -5.73 6.39 25.43
N ILE A 230 -6.92 5.98 25.86
CA ILE A 230 -8.20 6.21 25.17
C ILE A 230 -9.14 6.87 26.15
N ASP A 231 -9.68 8.04 25.80
CA ASP A 231 -10.50 8.88 26.71
C ASP A 231 -9.85 9.14 28.08
N ASN A 232 -8.52 9.39 28.07
CA ASN A 232 -7.67 9.58 29.26
C ASN A 232 -7.56 8.36 30.20
N GLN A 233 -7.94 7.19 29.75
CA GLN A 233 -7.75 5.92 30.49
C GLN A 233 -6.64 5.11 29.87
N ILE A 234 -5.81 4.49 30.70
CA ILE A 234 -4.75 3.57 30.26
C ILE A 234 -5.40 2.32 29.68
N VAL A 235 -4.92 1.89 28.53
CA VAL A 235 -5.36 0.67 27.86
C VAL A 235 -4.18 -0.29 27.81
N GLU A 236 -4.32 -1.46 28.43
CA GLU A 236 -3.28 -2.50 28.49
C GLU A 236 -3.43 -3.51 27.34
N SER A 237 -4.61 -3.62 26.75
CA SER A 237 -4.89 -4.44 25.56
C SER A 237 -5.93 -3.77 24.66
N TYR A 238 -5.87 -4.04 23.37
CA TYR A 238 -6.72 -3.42 22.35
C TYR A 238 -7.29 -4.45 21.38
#